data_d62d7c34e27d8b12448dda4e9f16d8df
#
_entry.id   d62d7c34e27d8b12448dda4e9f16d8df
#
_cell.length_a   1.000
_cell.length_b   1.000
_cell.length_c   1.000
_cell.angle_alpha   90.00
_cell.angle_beta   90.00
_cell.angle_gamma   90.00
#
_symmetry.space_group_name_H-M   'P 1'
#
loop_
_entity.id
_entity.type
_entity.pdbx_description
1 polymer ?
#
loop_
_entity_poly.entity_id
_entity_poly.type
_entity_poly.pdbx_seq_one_letter_code
_entity_poly.pdbx_strand_id
1 'polypeptide(L)'
;YVIDKIDFTTHLPKPIIKEYDGIQVVRDDLIEGGTKRRAFTIYVKSKPEIEEFVYASPRQGYAQLSLAYACRDLGKKCTVTVPQGERYWLTNKAVEVGANIIEVPMGYLTNIQAKAKKYCFDNGAHLIPFGGDHPVIIEAMTQTALSLGVNPKEIWTVMSSGVLSRGLQAAWPNAKVYG
;
A
#
# COMPACT_ATOMS: atom_id res chain seq x y z
N TYR A 1 18.29 -6.55 -4.58
CA TYR A 1 17.68 -5.21 -4.69
C TYR A 1 18.63 -4.20 -4.10
N VAL A 2 19.21 -3.35 -4.94
CA VAL A 2 20.02 -2.21 -4.45
C VAL A 2 19.05 -1.08 -4.22
N ILE A 3 18.61 -0.93 -2.97
CA ILE A 3 17.67 0.14 -2.53
C ILE A 3 18.23 1.52 -2.89
N ASP A 4 19.55 1.68 -2.83
CA ASP A 4 20.27 2.94 -3.12
C ASP A 4 20.06 3.50 -4.54
N LYS A 5 19.52 2.69 -5.46
CA LYS A 5 19.23 3.12 -6.84
C LYS A 5 17.77 3.49 -7.08
N ILE A 6 16.92 3.40 -6.05
CA ILE A 6 15.49 3.67 -6.18
C ILE A 6 15.22 5.15 -5.93
N ASP A 7 14.49 5.76 -6.85
CA ASP A 7 13.96 7.10 -6.67
C ASP A 7 12.71 7.05 -5.77
N PHE A 8 12.84 7.52 -4.54
CA PHE A 8 11.75 7.61 -3.55
C PHE A 8 10.89 8.87 -3.69
N THR A 9 11.03 9.64 -4.76
CA THR A 9 10.16 10.79 -5.00
C THR A 9 8.83 10.37 -5.63
N THR A 10 7.76 11.06 -5.27
CA THR A 10 6.43 10.87 -5.86
C THR A 10 5.84 12.23 -6.24
N HIS A 11 4.88 12.21 -7.16
CA HIS A 11 4.06 13.38 -7.50
C HIS A 11 3.01 13.70 -6.42
N LEU A 12 2.85 12.80 -5.44
CA LEU A 12 1.85 12.95 -4.39
C LEU A 12 2.29 13.99 -3.35
N PRO A 13 1.37 14.74 -2.78
CA PRO A 13 1.69 15.73 -1.76
C PRO A 13 2.29 15.06 -0.51
N LYS A 14 3.13 15.82 0.20
CA LYS A 14 3.59 15.40 1.53
C LYS A 14 2.40 15.18 2.46
N PRO A 15 2.52 14.27 3.46
CA PRO A 15 1.48 14.12 4.46
C PRO A 15 1.23 15.43 5.22
N ILE A 16 -0.04 15.69 5.51
CA ILE A 16 -0.45 16.86 6.29
C ILE A 16 -0.49 16.44 7.75
N ILE A 17 0.16 17.25 8.62
CA ILE A 17 0.02 17.09 10.08
C ILE A 17 -0.97 18.15 10.58
N LYS A 18 -1.92 17.72 11.41
CA LYS A 18 -2.78 18.59 12.19
C LYS A 18 -2.64 18.26 13.67
N GLU A 19 -2.69 19.28 14.50
CA GLU A 19 -2.65 19.12 15.95
C GLU A 19 -4.06 19.18 16.54
N TYR A 20 -4.34 18.25 17.46
CA TYR A 20 -5.58 18.17 18.22
C TYR A 20 -5.21 17.90 19.68
N ASP A 21 -5.48 18.85 20.55
CA ASP A 21 -5.23 18.75 21.99
C ASP A 21 -3.80 18.27 22.35
N GLY A 22 -2.79 18.81 21.64
CA GLY A 22 -1.39 18.46 21.83
C GLY A 22 -0.94 17.17 21.12
N ILE A 23 -1.85 16.49 20.40
CA ILE A 23 -1.55 15.29 19.62
C ILE A 23 -1.40 15.67 18.14
N GLN A 24 -0.26 15.34 17.57
CA GLN A 24 -0.02 15.51 16.13
C GLN A 24 -0.59 14.33 15.35
N VAL A 25 -1.52 14.60 14.46
CA VAL A 25 -2.20 13.60 13.63
C VAL A 25 -1.78 13.74 12.18
N VAL A 26 -1.23 12.67 11.62
CA VAL A 26 -0.94 12.57 10.18
C VAL A 26 -2.24 12.27 9.44
N ARG A 27 -2.71 13.21 8.62
CA ARG A 27 -4.01 13.18 7.94
C ARG A 27 -3.93 12.47 6.59
N ASP A 28 -3.49 11.22 6.58
CA ASP A 28 -3.46 10.39 5.36
C ASP A 28 -4.85 9.91 4.91
N ASP A 29 -5.87 10.18 5.70
CA ASP A 29 -7.27 10.07 5.31
C ASP A 29 -7.67 11.10 4.23
N LEU A 30 -6.93 12.19 4.09
CA LEU A 30 -7.16 13.23 3.08
C LEU A 30 -6.55 12.89 1.71
N ILE A 31 -5.75 11.84 1.62
CA ILE A 31 -5.21 11.36 0.33
C ILE A 31 -6.06 10.20 -0.20
N GLU A 32 -6.53 10.32 -1.43
CA GLU A 32 -7.20 9.22 -2.10
C GLU A 32 -6.25 8.01 -2.20
N GLY A 33 -6.74 6.83 -1.80
CA GLY A 33 -5.92 5.63 -1.72
C GLY A 33 -5.13 5.46 -0.41
N GLY A 34 -5.14 6.46 0.49
CA GLY A 34 -4.58 6.39 1.84
C GLY A 34 -3.06 6.24 1.89
N THR A 35 -2.55 5.94 3.08
CA THR A 35 -1.11 5.90 3.41
C THR A 35 -0.27 5.06 2.44
N LYS A 36 -0.76 3.90 2.01
CA LYS A 36 0.00 2.99 1.14
C LYS A 36 0.15 3.48 -0.29
N ARG A 37 -0.66 4.44 -0.75
CA ARG A 37 -0.58 4.92 -2.13
C ARG A 37 0.80 5.46 -2.47
N ARG A 38 1.43 6.26 -1.58
CA ARG A 38 2.78 6.79 -1.83
C ARG A 38 3.79 5.66 -2.00
N ALA A 39 3.78 4.69 -1.08
CA ALA A 39 4.72 3.57 -1.11
C ALA A 39 4.49 2.66 -2.32
N PHE A 40 3.25 2.38 -2.68
CA PHE A 40 2.93 1.60 -3.88
C PHE A 40 3.29 2.34 -5.17
N THR A 41 3.12 3.67 -5.23
CA THR A 41 3.56 4.48 -6.38
C THR A 41 5.07 4.35 -6.58
N ILE A 42 5.87 4.45 -5.51
CA ILE A 42 7.32 4.26 -5.57
C ILE A 42 7.66 2.84 -6.01
N TYR A 43 6.98 1.83 -5.44
CA TYR A 43 7.22 0.45 -5.78
C TYR A 43 6.90 0.13 -7.25
N VAL A 44 5.76 0.58 -7.76
CA VAL A 44 5.35 0.42 -9.17
C VAL A 44 6.34 1.14 -10.10
N LYS A 45 6.73 2.38 -9.75
CA LYS A 45 7.72 3.16 -10.49
C LYS A 45 9.10 2.47 -10.55
N SER A 46 9.47 1.74 -9.50
CA SER A 46 10.75 1.00 -9.44
C SER A 46 10.83 -0.22 -10.35
N LYS A 47 9.74 -0.57 -11.03
CA LYS A 47 9.61 -1.74 -11.91
C LYS A 47 8.99 -1.33 -13.24
N PRO A 48 9.68 -0.49 -14.04
CA PRO A 48 9.15 0.06 -15.27
C PRO A 48 8.81 -1.01 -16.32
N GLU A 49 9.49 -2.16 -16.28
CA GLU A 49 9.28 -3.31 -17.17
C GLU A 49 7.98 -4.07 -16.90
N ILE A 50 7.39 -3.90 -15.72
CA ILE A 50 6.14 -4.58 -15.35
C ILE A 50 4.94 -3.77 -15.84
N GLU A 51 4.05 -4.41 -16.60
CA GLU A 51 2.84 -3.79 -17.15
C GLU A 51 1.61 -3.97 -16.24
N GLU A 52 1.59 -5.03 -15.44
CA GLU A 52 0.44 -5.36 -14.59
C GLU A 52 0.86 -5.75 -13.18
N PHE A 53 0.25 -5.11 -12.19
CA PHE A 53 0.45 -5.42 -10.78
C PHE A 53 -0.80 -6.06 -10.18
N VAL A 54 -0.60 -7.10 -9.39
CA VAL A 54 -1.67 -7.90 -8.80
C VAL A 54 -1.59 -7.84 -7.28
N TYR A 55 -2.72 -7.74 -6.62
CA TYR A 55 -2.80 -7.78 -5.17
C TYR A 55 -3.90 -8.72 -4.68
N ALA A 56 -3.57 -9.59 -3.73
CA ALA A 56 -4.54 -10.43 -3.03
C ALA A 56 -5.08 -9.68 -1.82
N SER A 57 -6.35 -9.29 -1.86
CA SER A 57 -6.96 -8.45 -0.83
C SER A 57 -8.04 -9.19 -0.05
N PRO A 58 -8.08 -9.07 1.29
CA PRO A 58 -9.31 -9.35 2.01
C PRO A 58 -10.40 -8.36 1.58
N ARG A 59 -11.67 -8.72 1.80
CA ARG A 59 -12.83 -7.91 1.36
C ARG A 59 -12.72 -6.42 1.76
N GLN A 60 -12.28 -6.15 2.97
CA GLN A 60 -12.17 -4.80 3.53
C GLN A 60 -10.74 -4.22 3.48
N GLY A 61 -9.84 -4.86 2.71
CA GLY A 61 -8.45 -4.44 2.63
C GLY A 61 -8.27 -3.13 1.87
N TYR A 62 -7.82 -2.07 2.51
CA TYR A 62 -7.65 -0.75 1.89
C TYR A 62 -6.53 -0.72 0.83
N ALA A 63 -5.55 -1.62 0.93
CA ALA A 63 -4.41 -1.69 0.01
C ALA A 63 -4.81 -1.92 -1.45
N GLN A 64 -5.96 -2.56 -1.71
CA GLN A 64 -6.50 -2.72 -3.07
C GLN A 64 -6.73 -1.36 -3.74
N LEU A 65 -7.31 -0.41 -3.02
CA LEU A 65 -7.57 0.94 -3.52
C LEU A 65 -6.27 1.74 -3.68
N SER A 66 -5.35 1.60 -2.72
CA SER A 66 -4.02 2.22 -2.80
C SER A 66 -3.26 1.81 -4.07
N LEU A 67 -3.30 0.52 -4.41
CA LEU A 67 -2.65 0.00 -5.62
C LEU A 67 -3.36 0.47 -6.89
N ALA A 68 -4.69 0.46 -6.91
CA ALA A 68 -5.46 0.93 -8.06
C ALA A 68 -5.08 2.37 -8.45
N TYR A 69 -5.01 3.26 -7.46
CA TYR A 69 -4.55 4.64 -7.68
C TYR A 69 -3.10 4.71 -8.18
N ALA A 70 -2.19 3.96 -7.55
CA ALA A 70 -0.77 3.97 -7.94
C ALA A 70 -0.57 3.48 -9.39
N CYS A 71 -1.27 2.42 -9.77
CA CYS A 71 -1.20 1.90 -11.14
C CYS A 71 -1.81 2.87 -12.15
N ARG A 72 -2.99 3.46 -11.85
CA ARG A 72 -3.63 4.47 -12.72
C ARG A 72 -2.69 5.64 -13.00
N ASP A 73 -2.07 6.18 -11.95
CA ASP A 73 -1.21 7.36 -12.05
C ASP A 73 0.06 7.11 -12.88
N LEU A 74 0.46 5.84 -12.99
CA LEU A 74 1.65 5.42 -13.75
C LEU A 74 1.31 4.69 -15.06
N GLY A 75 0.04 4.67 -15.47
CA GLY A 75 -0.41 4.01 -16.70
C GLY A 75 -0.23 2.49 -16.70
N LYS A 76 -0.21 1.86 -15.51
CA LYS A 76 -0.09 0.41 -15.34
C LYS A 76 -1.43 -0.24 -15.08
N LYS A 77 -1.55 -1.54 -15.40
CA LYS A 77 -2.73 -2.34 -15.08
C LYS A 77 -2.70 -2.74 -13.61
N CYS A 78 -3.87 -2.75 -13.00
CA CYS A 78 -4.10 -3.22 -11.64
C CYS A 78 -5.12 -4.35 -11.64
N THR A 79 -4.76 -5.49 -11.07
CA THR A 79 -5.70 -6.60 -10.85
C THR A 79 -5.73 -6.96 -9.37
N VAL A 80 -6.93 -7.09 -8.81
CA VAL A 80 -7.13 -7.43 -7.40
C VAL A 80 -7.94 -8.71 -7.30
N THR A 81 -7.43 -9.69 -6.55
CA THR A 81 -8.20 -10.88 -6.19
C THR A 81 -8.87 -10.66 -4.83
N VAL A 82 -10.17 -10.89 -4.75
CA VAL A 82 -10.99 -10.70 -3.54
C VAL A 82 -11.88 -11.90 -3.27
N PRO A 83 -12.35 -12.10 -2.03
CA PRO A 83 -13.36 -13.12 -1.76
C PRO A 83 -14.66 -12.82 -2.51
N GLN A 84 -15.27 -13.84 -3.10
CA GLN A 84 -16.58 -13.77 -3.73
C GLN A 84 -17.66 -13.33 -2.72
N GLY A 85 -18.64 -12.58 -3.18
CA GLY A 85 -19.80 -12.13 -2.41
C GLY A 85 -20.08 -10.65 -2.62
N GLU A 86 -20.89 -10.06 -1.74
CA GLU A 86 -21.19 -8.63 -1.82
C GLU A 86 -19.90 -7.81 -1.77
N ARG A 87 -19.71 -6.97 -2.79
CA ARG A 87 -18.51 -6.12 -2.87
C ARG A 87 -18.57 -5.01 -1.84
N TYR A 88 -17.50 -4.88 -1.09
CA TYR A 88 -17.31 -3.75 -0.21
C TYR A 88 -17.07 -2.47 -1.02
N TRP A 89 -17.44 -1.31 -0.49
CA TRP A 89 -17.31 -0.03 -1.19
C TRP A 89 -15.88 0.24 -1.71
N LEU A 90 -14.84 -0.21 -0.98
CA LEU A 90 -13.44 -0.09 -1.41
C LEU A 90 -13.16 -0.82 -2.73
N THR A 91 -13.73 -2.01 -2.92
CA THR A 91 -13.59 -2.78 -4.15
C THR A 91 -14.30 -2.10 -5.31
N ASN A 92 -15.51 -1.56 -5.07
CA ASN A 92 -16.24 -0.79 -6.08
C ASN A 92 -15.46 0.46 -6.48
N LYS A 93 -14.88 1.16 -5.50
CA LYS A 93 -14.03 2.32 -5.77
C LYS A 93 -12.76 1.96 -6.54
N ALA A 94 -12.13 0.83 -6.23
CA ALA A 94 -10.98 0.33 -7.01
C ALA A 94 -11.33 0.07 -8.48
N VAL A 95 -12.53 -0.47 -8.76
CA VAL A 95 -13.04 -0.64 -10.14
C VAL A 95 -13.22 0.71 -10.82
N GLU A 96 -13.83 1.69 -10.17
CA GLU A 96 -13.99 3.06 -10.71
C GLU A 96 -12.63 3.70 -11.06
N VAL A 97 -11.59 3.38 -10.29
CA VAL A 97 -10.22 3.85 -10.52
C VAL A 97 -9.52 3.09 -11.67
N GLY A 98 -10.08 1.96 -12.11
CA GLY A 98 -9.58 1.17 -13.24
C GLY A 98 -9.01 -0.20 -12.87
N ALA A 99 -9.19 -0.68 -11.64
CA ALA A 99 -8.76 -2.02 -11.28
C ALA A 99 -9.67 -3.11 -11.87
N ASN A 100 -9.06 -4.18 -12.36
CA ASN A 100 -9.73 -5.43 -12.66
C ASN A 100 -9.91 -6.24 -11.40
N ILE A 101 -11.10 -6.82 -11.17
CA ILE A 101 -11.42 -7.62 -9.99
C ILE A 101 -11.63 -9.07 -10.38
N ILE A 102 -10.90 -9.97 -9.71
CA ILE A 102 -11.08 -11.42 -9.80
C ILE A 102 -11.68 -11.90 -8.48
N GLU A 103 -12.91 -12.36 -8.53
CA GLU A 103 -13.58 -12.95 -7.38
C GLU A 103 -13.17 -14.42 -7.21
N VAL A 104 -12.81 -14.78 -5.99
CA VAL A 104 -12.38 -16.14 -5.62
C VAL A 104 -13.42 -16.72 -4.66
N PRO A 105 -13.85 -17.97 -4.82
CA PRO A 105 -14.80 -18.59 -3.90
C PRO A 105 -14.41 -18.37 -2.45
N MET A 106 -15.41 -18.18 -1.58
CA MET A 106 -15.18 -17.92 -0.15
C MET A 106 -14.26 -18.99 0.45
N GLY A 107 -13.27 -18.52 1.21
CA GLY A 107 -12.28 -19.38 1.84
C GLY A 107 -11.26 -18.56 2.63
N TYR A 108 -10.20 -19.21 3.03
CA TYR A 108 -9.08 -18.52 3.70
C TYR A 108 -8.35 -17.56 2.75
N LEU A 109 -7.73 -16.53 3.31
CA LEU A 109 -6.92 -15.57 2.57
C LEU A 109 -5.84 -16.26 1.70
N THR A 110 -5.33 -17.40 2.14
CA THR A 110 -4.40 -18.25 1.39
C THR A 110 -4.92 -18.68 0.02
N ASN A 111 -6.23 -18.93 -0.11
CA ASN A 111 -6.85 -19.30 -1.39
C ASN A 111 -6.85 -18.11 -2.35
N ILE A 112 -7.10 -16.91 -1.84
CA ILE A 112 -7.09 -15.68 -2.61
C ILE A 112 -5.67 -15.38 -3.10
N GLN A 113 -4.67 -15.58 -2.22
CA GLN A 113 -3.24 -15.44 -2.56
C GLN A 113 -2.79 -16.49 -3.59
N ALA A 114 -3.24 -17.74 -3.47
CA ALA A 114 -2.92 -18.79 -4.43
C ALA A 114 -3.49 -18.47 -5.82
N LYS A 115 -4.73 -17.95 -5.89
CA LYS A 115 -5.33 -17.51 -7.15
C LYS A 115 -4.56 -16.35 -7.77
N ALA A 116 -4.15 -15.37 -6.96
CA ALA A 116 -3.33 -14.25 -7.42
C ALA A 116 -1.98 -14.72 -7.99
N LYS A 117 -1.30 -15.64 -7.30
CA LYS A 117 -0.04 -16.24 -7.77
C LYS A 117 -0.22 -16.94 -9.11
N LYS A 118 -1.28 -17.77 -9.22
CA LYS A 118 -1.58 -18.47 -10.48
C LYS A 118 -1.85 -17.48 -11.61
N TYR A 119 -2.66 -16.46 -11.35
CA TYR A 119 -2.94 -15.41 -12.33
C TYR A 119 -1.66 -14.71 -12.81
N CYS A 120 -0.77 -14.34 -11.89
CA CYS A 120 0.51 -13.72 -12.23
C CYS A 120 1.37 -14.63 -13.12
N PHE A 121 1.44 -15.92 -12.79
CA PHE A 121 2.19 -16.90 -13.58
C PHE A 121 1.62 -17.04 -15.00
N ASP A 122 0.30 -17.15 -15.11
CA ASP A 122 -0.38 -17.34 -16.40
C ASP A 122 -0.32 -16.09 -17.32
N ASN A 123 -0.22 -14.89 -16.76
CA ASN A 123 -0.33 -13.61 -17.48
C ASN A 123 0.97 -12.77 -17.48
N GLY A 124 2.04 -13.24 -16.87
CA GLY A 124 3.28 -12.45 -16.76
C GLY A 124 3.13 -11.21 -15.88
N ALA A 125 2.15 -11.19 -14.98
CA ALA A 125 1.89 -10.08 -14.08
C ALA A 125 2.74 -10.17 -12.79
N HIS A 126 2.88 -9.07 -12.07
CA HIS A 126 3.68 -8.99 -10.85
C HIS A 126 2.82 -8.94 -9.59
N LEU A 127 3.02 -9.93 -8.71
CA LEU A 127 2.32 -9.99 -7.43
C LEU A 127 2.97 -9.07 -6.40
N ILE A 128 2.20 -8.16 -5.84
CA ILE A 128 2.61 -7.39 -4.66
C ILE A 128 2.43 -8.27 -3.42
N PRO A 129 3.45 -8.40 -2.57
CA PRO A 129 3.36 -9.14 -1.33
C PRO A 129 2.20 -8.65 -0.44
N PHE A 130 1.57 -9.57 0.29
CA PHE A 130 0.47 -9.23 1.19
C PHE A 130 0.91 -8.15 2.20
N GLY A 131 0.02 -7.18 2.42
CA GLY A 131 0.32 -6.03 3.28
C GLY A 131 1.32 -5.03 2.70
N GLY A 132 1.95 -5.33 1.56
CA GLY A 132 3.08 -4.58 1.00
C GLY A 132 4.38 -4.93 1.71
N ASP A 133 4.54 -6.16 2.19
CA ASP A 133 5.76 -6.61 2.89
C ASP A 133 6.93 -6.77 1.91
N HIS A 134 7.56 -5.63 1.60
CA HIS A 134 8.71 -5.55 0.70
C HIS A 134 9.64 -4.42 1.15
N PRO A 135 10.98 -4.61 1.11
CA PRO A 135 11.95 -3.60 1.56
C PRO A 135 11.75 -2.22 0.93
N VAL A 136 11.48 -2.14 -0.36
CA VAL A 136 11.23 -0.86 -1.06
C VAL A 136 9.98 -0.15 -0.52
N ILE A 137 8.91 -0.89 -0.21
CA ILE A 137 7.67 -0.33 0.33
C ILE A 137 7.88 0.18 1.75
N ILE A 138 8.61 -0.60 2.57
CA ILE A 138 8.96 -0.21 3.94
C ILE A 138 9.83 1.04 3.91
N GLU A 139 10.86 1.08 3.07
CA GLU A 139 11.74 2.25 2.92
C GLU A 139 10.97 3.46 2.43
N ALA A 140 10.05 3.31 1.48
CA ALA A 140 9.19 4.41 1.04
C ALA A 140 8.34 5.01 2.17
N MET A 141 7.85 4.16 3.08
CA MET A 141 7.14 4.62 4.29
C MET A 141 8.09 5.34 5.25
N THR A 142 9.31 4.83 5.42
CA THR A 142 10.37 5.45 6.23
C THR A 142 10.71 6.84 5.71
N GLN A 143 10.96 6.98 4.42
CA GLN A 143 11.29 8.27 3.79
C GLN A 143 10.11 9.26 3.88
N THR A 144 8.88 8.76 3.71
CA THR A 144 7.67 9.59 3.89
C THR A 144 7.58 10.11 5.33
N ALA A 145 7.83 9.26 6.32
CA ALA A 145 7.82 9.63 7.74
C ALA A 145 8.91 10.67 8.06
N LEU A 146 10.14 10.46 7.59
CA LEU A 146 11.24 11.41 7.76
C LEU A 146 10.95 12.77 7.11
N SER A 147 10.21 12.79 6.00
CA SER A 147 9.83 14.02 5.31
C SER A 147 8.89 14.93 6.10
N LEU A 148 8.29 14.43 7.18
CA LEU A 148 7.42 15.21 8.08
C LEU A 148 8.21 16.24 8.92
N GLY A 149 9.51 16.04 9.12
CA GLY A 149 10.35 16.95 9.90
C GLY A 149 10.05 16.97 11.40
N VAL A 150 9.42 15.90 11.92
CA VAL A 150 9.11 15.74 13.34
C VAL A 150 10.00 14.69 14.00
N ASN A 151 10.12 14.73 15.31
CA ASN A 151 10.87 13.74 16.10
C ASN A 151 10.02 13.25 17.26
N PRO A 152 9.07 12.34 17.03
CA PRO A 152 8.14 11.87 18.04
C PRO A 152 8.84 10.99 19.08
N LYS A 153 8.39 11.06 20.34
CA LYS A 153 8.77 10.10 21.38
C LYS A 153 7.87 8.87 21.37
N GLU A 154 6.62 9.05 20.98
CA GLU A 154 5.60 8.02 20.91
C GLU A 154 4.84 8.12 19.59
N ILE A 155 4.50 6.96 19.02
CA ILE A 155 3.79 6.84 17.76
C ILE A 155 2.65 5.85 17.98
N TRP A 156 1.44 6.27 17.64
CA TRP A 156 0.25 5.44 17.69
C TRP A 156 -0.21 5.17 16.26
N THR A 157 -0.34 3.90 15.88
CA THR A 157 -0.73 3.51 14.52
C THR A 157 -1.58 2.25 14.51
N VAL A 158 -2.48 2.13 13.56
CA VAL A 158 -3.24 0.89 13.35
C VAL A 158 -2.33 -0.17 12.75
N MET A 159 -2.27 -1.33 13.39
CA MET A 159 -1.48 -2.47 12.94
C MET A 159 -2.36 -3.55 12.33
N SER A 160 -2.04 -3.98 11.12
CA SER A 160 -2.57 -5.17 10.46
C SER A 160 -1.39 -6.07 10.07
N SER A 161 -0.73 -5.81 8.93
CA SER A 161 0.47 -6.55 8.51
C SER A 161 1.77 -6.10 9.20
N GLY A 162 1.74 -5.01 9.96
CA GLY A 162 2.91 -4.42 10.61
C GLY A 162 3.87 -3.68 9.68
N VAL A 163 3.58 -3.59 8.38
CA VAL A 163 4.48 -2.94 7.40
C VAL A 163 4.65 -1.45 7.68
N LEU A 164 3.54 -0.74 8.00
CA LEU A 164 3.61 0.68 8.34
C LEU A 164 4.40 0.91 9.62
N SER A 165 4.12 0.16 10.68
CA SER A 165 4.82 0.31 11.97
C SER A 165 6.32 0.03 11.85
N ARG A 166 6.74 -0.90 10.99
CA ARG A 166 8.16 -1.13 10.70
C ARG A 166 8.81 0.07 10.00
N GLY A 167 8.13 0.69 9.04
CA GLY A 167 8.62 1.90 8.39
C GLY A 167 8.72 3.09 9.35
N LEU A 168 7.74 3.27 10.24
CA LEU A 168 7.76 4.31 11.27
C LEU A 168 8.88 4.07 12.31
N GLN A 169 9.06 2.83 12.74
CA GLN A 169 10.14 2.48 13.67
C GLN A 169 11.53 2.68 13.05
N ALA A 170 11.68 2.41 11.74
CA ALA A 170 12.93 2.66 11.03
C ALA A 170 13.22 4.17 10.90
N ALA A 171 12.19 4.99 10.69
CA ALA A 171 12.33 6.45 10.65
C ALA A 171 12.70 7.04 12.02
N TRP A 172 12.15 6.50 13.09
CA TRP A 172 12.37 6.97 14.47
C TRP A 172 12.72 5.81 15.40
N PRO A 173 13.99 5.34 15.37
CA PRO A 173 14.41 4.14 16.13
C PRO A 173 14.22 4.23 17.64
N ASN A 174 14.27 5.45 18.18
CA ASN A 174 14.13 5.71 19.61
C ASN A 174 12.69 5.98 20.06
N ALA A 175 11.75 6.05 19.13
CA ALA A 175 10.34 6.24 19.45
C ALA A 175 9.70 4.92 19.90
N LYS A 176 8.73 5.01 20.81
CA LYS A 176 7.87 3.87 21.16
C LYS A 176 6.71 3.81 20.16
N VAL A 177 6.54 2.68 19.47
CA VAL A 177 5.45 2.46 18.51
C VAL A 177 4.39 1.57 19.14
N TYR A 178 3.16 2.07 19.17
CA TYR A 178 1.97 1.40 19.69
C TYR A 178 0.98 1.14 18.56
N GLY A 179 0.22 0.00 18.66
CA GLY A 179 -0.80 -0.39 17.71
C GLY A 179 -1.86 -1.31 18.28
#